data_91771af1383e2ee360c2801efe841e57
#
_entry.id   91771af1383e2ee360c2801efe841e57
#
_cell.length_a   1.000
_cell.length_b   1.000
_cell.length_c   1.000
_cell.angle_alpha   90.00
_cell.angle_beta   90.00
_cell.angle_gamma   90.00
#
_symmetry.space_group_name_H-M   'P 1'
#
loop_
_entity.id
_entity.type
_entity.pdbx_description
1 polymer ?
#
loop_
_entity_poly.entity_id
_entity_poly.type
_entity_poly.pdbx_seq_one_letter_code
_entity_poly.pdbx_strand_id
1 'polypeptide(L)'
;WALEQGRKELYSTYTVLLDADIELGPGVVNKMRDTLINKDIHFMSLMVTPSMLNFWEKLLMPAFVYFFKLLYPFRLANDPISKVAAAAGGCILMNTEIYEKIDGFKSIKGELIDDCSLASRVKSAGYRTWIGLTQSVLSVRPYRNLLDIWDMVARTAFTQLRYSVVLLLLTSAIMILVYFVPIVILVTSSGLARYLAVGALLGMLLTYLPTLNFYHRSKIWAFSLPLIGLLYLAMTWYSALRYWKGVRSQWKSRVYKSTII
;
A
#
# COMPACT_ATOMS: atom_id res chain seq x y z
N TRP A 1 -1.99 -8.34 19.65
CA TRP A 1 -2.10 -8.38 21.13
C TRP A 1 -1.73 -7.02 21.77
N ALA A 2 -0.57 -6.43 21.45
CA ALA A 2 -0.11 -5.19 22.10
C ALA A 2 -1.08 -4.00 21.89
N LEU A 3 -1.51 -3.76 20.64
CA LEU A 3 -2.49 -2.71 20.33
C LEU A 3 -3.83 -2.95 21.01
N GLU A 4 -4.25 -4.21 21.17
CA GLU A 4 -5.48 -4.55 21.89
C GLU A 4 -5.35 -4.33 23.42
N GLN A 5 -4.15 -4.47 24.00
CA GLN A 5 -3.95 -4.07 25.39
C GLN A 5 -3.98 -2.54 25.54
N GLY A 6 -3.33 -1.81 24.61
CA GLY A 6 -3.37 -0.35 24.60
C GLY A 6 -4.79 0.21 24.44
N ARG A 7 -5.69 -0.49 23.74
CA ARG A 7 -7.08 -0.10 23.60
C ARG A 7 -7.79 0.11 24.95
N LYS A 8 -7.51 -0.73 25.91
CA LYS A 8 -8.14 -0.68 27.24
C LYS A 8 -7.79 0.58 28.05
N GLU A 9 -6.73 1.27 27.64
CA GLU A 9 -6.23 2.49 28.27
C GLU A 9 -6.66 3.76 27.52
N LEU A 10 -7.60 3.64 26.57
CA LEU A 10 -8.06 4.77 25.75
C LEU A 10 -9.23 5.48 26.43
N TYR A 11 -9.01 6.75 26.77
CA TYR A 11 -10.02 7.62 27.40
C TYR A 11 -10.33 8.88 26.58
N SER A 12 -9.64 9.06 25.45
CA SER A 12 -9.78 10.24 24.58
C SER A 12 -10.83 10.02 23.51
N THR A 13 -11.43 11.13 22.99
CA THR A 13 -12.40 11.09 21.88
C THR A 13 -11.80 10.52 20.59
N TYR A 14 -10.52 10.75 20.37
CA TYR A 14 -9.80 10.30 19.17
C TYR A 14 -8.56 9.50 19.56
N THR A 15 -8.29 8.46 18.78
CA THR A 15 -7.11 7.61 18.93
C THR A 15 -6.22 7.72 17.72
N VAL A 16 -4.93 7.94 17.93
CA VAL A 16 -3.88 7.85 16.91
C VAL A 16 -3.23 6.49 17.01
N LEU A 17 -3.24 5.74 15.91
CA LEU A 17 -2.41 4.56 15.71
C LEU A 17 -1.19 4.99 14.90
N LEU A 18 -0.02 4.82 15.46
CA LEU A 18 1.24 5.29 14.89
C LEU A 18 2.30 4.19 14.98
N ASP A 19 2.95 3.91 13.86
CA ASP A 19 4.10 3.01 13.87
C ASP A 19 5.30 3.68 14.57
N ALA A 20 6.10 2.87 15.25
CA ALA A 20 7.21 3.36 16.08
C ALA A 20 8.36 4.02 15.28
N ASP A 21 8.38 3.85 13.97
CA ASP A 21 9.36 4.40 13.03
C ASP A 21 8.79 5.55 12.18
N ILE A 22 7.73 6.20 12.70
CA ILE A 22 7.07 7.32 12.01
C ILE A 22 7.30 8.62 12.76
N GLU A 23 7.72 9.64 12.04
CA GLU A 23 7.87 11.01 12.51
C GLU A 23 6.72 11.88 12.01
N LEU A 24 6.06 12.57 12.95
CA LEU A 24 4.97 13.51 12.66
C LEU A 24 5.52 14.93 12.56
N GLY A 25 5.24 15.59 11.46
CA GLY A 25 5.48 17.04 11.35
C GLY A 25 4.62 17.84 12.31
N PRO A 26 5.02 19.09 12.61
CA PRO A 26 4.28 19.97 13.51
C PRO A 26 2.82 20.16 13.11
N GLY A 27 1.91 20.03 14.07
CA GLY A 27 0.48 20.25 13.89
C GLY A 27 -0.30 19.21 13.07
N VAL A 28 0.33 18.12 12.62
CA VAL A 28 -0.31 17.10 11.79
C VAL A 28 -1.53 16.50 12.49
N VAL A 29 -1.42 16.11 13.76
CA VAL A 29 -2.53 15.50 14.51
C VAL A 29 -3.72 16.45 14.62
N ASN A 30 -3.47 17.72 14.91
CA ASN A 30 -4.54 18.72 14.97
C ASN A 30 -5.21 18.90 13.61
N LYS A 31 -4.44 18.97 12.52
CA LYS A 31 -4.97 19.07 11.15
C LYS A 31 -5.78 17.85 10.75
N MET A 32 -5.34 16.65 11.14
CA MET A 32 -6.10 15.42 10.92
C MET A 32 -7.43 15.47 11.68
N ARG A 33 -7.42 15.83 12.97
CA ARG A 33 -8.62 15.97 13.79
C ARG A 33 -9.59 16.95 13.18
N ASP A 34 -9.13 18.14 12.83
CA ASP A 34 -9.97 19.20 12.29
C ASP A 34 -10.58 18.77 10.92
N THR A 35 -9.80 18.05 10.09
CA THR A 35 -10.30 17.49 8.83
C THR A 35 -11.34 16.41 9.08
N LEU A 36 -11.15 15.58 10.08
CA LEU A 36 -12.04 14.50 10.50
C LEU A 36 -13.40 15.08 10.91
N ILE A 37 -13.38 16.11 11.76
CA ILE A 37 -14.58 16.82 12.22
C ILE A 37 -15.29 17.53 11.04
N ASN A 38 -14.56 18.37 10.29
CA ASN A 38 -15.15 19.21 9.24
C ASN A 38 -15.73 18.42 8.07
N LYS A 39 -15.22 17.20 7.79
CA LYS A 39 -15.69 16.35 6.69
C LYS A 39 -16.53 15.17 7.16
N ASP A 40 -16.87 15.11 8.44
CA ASP A 40 -17.62 13.98 9.04
C ASP A 40 -16.97 12.63 8.69
N ILE A 41 -15.64 12.54 8.85
CA ILE A 41 -14.87 11.32 8.66
C ILE A 41 -14.65 10.68 10.03
N HIS A 42 -14.65 9.37 10.10
CA HIS A 42 -14.55 8.62 11.36
C HIS A 42 -13.24 7.86 11.49
N PHE A 43 -12.59 7.60 10.36
CA PHE A 43 -11.33 6.91 10.25
C PHE A 43 -10.51 7.56 9.12
N MET A 44 -9.36 8.11 9.46
CA MET A 44 -8.46 8.77 8.52
C MET A 44 -7.09 8.10 8.56
N SER A 45 -6.61 7.66 7.40
CA SER A 45 -5.25 7.13 7.23
C SER A 45 -4.42 8.04 6.35
N LEU A 46 -3.19 8.29 6.76
CA LEU A 46 -2.20 8.99 5.95
C LEU A 46 -1.17 7.98 5.42
N MET A 47 -1.04 7.92 4.09
CA MET A 47 0.07 7.23 3.46
C MET A 47 1.36 7.97 3.76
N VAL A 48 2.11 7.44 4.70
CA VAL A 48 3.37 8.00 5.17
C VAL A 48 4.36 8.12 4.01
N THR A 49 5.11 9.20 3.95
CA THR A 49 6.21 9.35 2.99
C THR A 49 7.33 8.37 3.36
N PRO A 50 7.63 7.38 2.52
CA PRO A 50 8.70 6.43 2.81
C PRO A 50 10.07 7.05 2.63
N SER A 51 11.09 6.47 3.28
CA SER A 51 12.49 6.83 3.03
C SER A 51 12.84 6.66 1.55
N MET A 52 13.59 7.63 0.99
CA MET A 52 14.04 7.64 -0.41
C MET A 52 15.48 8.18 -0.49
N LEU A 53 16.38 7.68 0.35
CA LEU A 53 17.75 8.18 0.49
C LEU A 53 18.72 7.50 -0.49
N ASN A 54 18.66 6.18 -0.58
CA ASN A 54 19.53 5.40 -1.45
C ASN A 54 18.91 5.09 -2.83
N PHE A 55 19.68 4.45 -3.71
CA PHE A 55 19.23 4.11 -5.06
C PHE A 55 17.98 3.22 -5.09
N TRP A 56 17.94 2.15 -4.29
CA TRP A 56 16.84 1.20 -4.30
C TRP A 56 15.55 1.80 -3.75
N GLU A 57 15.65 2.64 -2.73
CA GLU A 57 14.52 3.38 -2.21
C GLU A 57 13.98 4.39 -3.24
N LYS A 58 14.87 5.16 -3.91
CA LYS A 58 14.47 6.10 -4.96
C LYS A 58 13.79 5.42 -6.13
N LEU A 59 14.22 4.19 -6.48
CA LEU A 59 13.65 3.40 -7.55
C LEU A 59 12.29 2.81 -7.16
N LEU A 60 12.20 2.18 -5.98
CA LEU A 60 11.09 1.29 -5.65
C LEU A 60 10.03 1.93 -4.74
N MET A 61 10.37 2.84 -3.84
CA MET A 61 9.39 3.35 -2.88
C MET A 61 8.32 4.26 -3.48
N PRO A 62 8.62 5.17 -4.45
CA PRO A 62 7.55 5.86 -5.17
C PRO A 62 6.62 4.90 -5.92
N ALA A 63 7.19 3.84 -6.49
CA ALA A 63 6.41 2.82 -7.20
C ALA A 63 5.59 1.94 -6.24
N PHE A 64 6.05 1.69 -5.02
CA PHE A 64 5.26 1.04 -3.98
C PHE A 64 3.94 1.80 -3.75
N VAL A 65 4.02 3.10 -3.57
CA VAL A 65 2.83 3.95 -3.38
C VAL A 65 1.98 4.00 -4.65
N TYR A 66 2.59 4.03 -5.83
CA TYR A 66 1.89 3.98 -7.11
C TYR A 66 1.09 2.68 -7.26
N PHE A 67 1.70 1.50 -7.02
CA PHE A 67 1.02 0.20 -7.08
C PHE A 67 -0.04 0.07 -5.98
N PHE A 68 0.22 0.58 -4.78
CA PHE A 68 -0.79 0.63 -3.72
C PHE A 68 -2.05 1.41 -4.17
N LYS A 69 -1.88 2.55 -4.83
CA LYS A 69 -3.00 3.35 -5.37
C LYS A 69 -3.73 2.64 -6.53
N LEU A 70 -3.06 1.77 -7.28
CA LEU A 70 -3.71 0.95 -8.29
C LEU A 70 -4.54 -0.18 -7.67
N LEU A 71 -4.03 -0.82 -6.62
CA LEU A 71 -4.76 -1.85 -5.86
C LEU A 71 -5.93 -1.28 -5.07
N TYR A 72 -5.74 -0.10 -4.49
CA TYR A 72 -6.71 0.61 -3.67
C TYR A 72 -6.91 2.04 -4.20
N PRO A 73 -7.71 2.25 -5.25
CA PRO A 73 -7.94 3.59 -5.76
C PRO A 73 -8.50 4.51 -4.68
N PHE A 74 -7.74 5.54 -4.30
CA PHE A 74 -8.12 6.42 -3.18
C PHE A 74 -9.47 7.10 -3.38
N ARG A 75 -9.81 7.41 -4.63
CA ARG A 75 -11.15 7.94 -4.97
C ARG A 75 -12.25 6.98 -4.51
N LEU A 76 -12.11 5.68 -4.79
CA LEU A 76 -13.09 4.67 -4.38
C LEU A 76 -13.00 4.37 -2.88
N ALA A 77 -11.78 4.35 -2.30
CA ALA A 77 -11.62 4.13 -0.87
C ALA A 77 -12.28 5.25 -0.03
N ASN A 78 -12.24 6.47 -0.54
CA ASN A 78 -12.82 7.67 0.12
C ASN A 78 -14.31 7.88 -0.21
N ASP A 79 -14.85 7.17 -1.18
CA ASP A 79 -16.29 7.21 -1.51
C ASP A 79 -17.08 6.37 -0.48
N PRO A 80 -18.03 6.96 0.26
CA PRO A 80 -18.80 6.22 1.26
C PRO A 80 -19.68 5.11 0.68
N ILE A 81 -20.08 5.22 -0.60
CA ILE A 81 -20.94 4.23 -1.27
C ILE A 81 -20.10 3.02 -1.76
N SER A 82 -18.84 3.23 -2.07
CA SER A 82 -17.95 2.19 -2.57
C SER A 82 -17.61 1.18 -1.47
N LYS A 83 -17.54 -0.10 -1.84
CA LYS A 83 -17.06 -1.19 -0.95
C LYS A 83 -15.53 -1.22 -0.79
N VAL A 84 -14.80 -0.45 -1.60
CA VAL A 84 -13.33 -0.38 -1.49
C VAL A 84 -12.97 0.35 -0.20
N ALA A 85 -12.15 -0.28 0.63
CA ALA A 85 -11.57 0.31 1.82
C ALA A 85 -10.05 0.17 1.77
N ALA A 86 -9.34 1.17 2.23
CA ALA A 86 -7.88 1.18 2.26
C ALA A 86 -7.37 1.98 3.46
N ALA A 87 -6.26 1.53 3.99
CA ALA A 87 -5.47 2.29 4.95
C ALA A 87 -3.98 1.97 4.77
N ALA A 88 -3.13 2.89 5.20
CA ALA A 88 -1.70 2.70 5.42
C ALA A 88 -1.46 2.75 6.93
N GLY A 89 -0.95 1.67 7.50
CA GLY A 89 -0.88 1.45 8.94
C GLY A 89 0.00 2.43 9.69
N GLY A 90 0.95 3.09 9.00
CA GLY A 90 1.93 3.97 9.63
C GLY A 90 1.35 5.17 10.38
N CYS A 91 0.21 5.72 9.96
CA CYS A 91 -0.45 6.83 10.65
C CYS A 91 -1.96 6.82 10.41
N ILE A 92 -2.72 6.50 11.44
CA ILE A 92 -4.18 6.46 11.41
C ILE A 92 -4.73 7.28 12.58
N LEU A 93 -5.70 8.15 12.33
CA LEU A 93 -6.51 8.82 13.34
C LEU A 93 -7.96 8.35 13.19
N MET A 94 -8.58 7.94 14.30
CA MET A 94 -9.96 7.50 14.27
C MET A 94 -10.71 7.89 15.56
N ASN A 95 -12.02 7.89 15.48
CA ASN A 95 -12.90 8.07 16.63
C ASN A 95 -12.79 6.84 17.55
N THR A 96 -12.50 7.07 18.83
CA THR A 96 -12.29 5.99 19.82
C THR A 96 -13.57 5.19 20.05
N GLU A 97 -14.73 5.84 20.10
CA GLU A 97 -16.03 5.15 20.29
C GLU A 97 -16.31 4.15 19.15
N ILE A 98 -15.96 4.53 17.90
CA ILE A 98 -16.13 3.65 16.74
C ILE A 98 -15.15 2.49 16.79
N TYR A 99 -13.90 2.76 17.21
CA TYR A 99 -12.90 1.71 17.42
C TYR A 99 -13.40 0.67 18.44
N GLU A 100 -14.05 1.12 19.51
CA GLU A 100 -14.67 0.22 20.49
C GLU A 100 -15.86 -0.56 19.88
N LYS A 101 -16.76 0.11 19.18
CA LYS A 101 -17.96 -0.50 18.57
C LYS A 101 -17.63 -1.60 17.56
N ILE A 102 -16.51 -1.51 16.85
CA ILE A 102 -16.08 -2.54 15.90
C ILE A 102 -15.24 -3.65 16.54
N ASP A 103 -15.06 -3.63 17.86
CA ASP A 103 -14.19 -4.55 18.65
C ASP A 103 -12.71 -4.46 18.25
N GLY A 104 -12.26 -3.29 17.79
CA GLY A 104 -10.88 -2.93 17.52
C GLY A 104 -10.08 -3.97 16.72
N PHE A 105 -8.83 -4.18 17.12
CA PHE A 105 -7.95 -5.19 16.50
C PHE A 105 -8.37 -6.63 16.79
N LYS A 106 -9.20 -6.88 17.79
CA LYS A 106 -9.72 -8.21 18.06
C LYS A 106 -10.58 -8.73 16.93
N SER A 107 -11.35 -7.84 16.27
CA SER A 107 -12.21 -8.19 15.13
C SER A 107 -11.46 -8.62 13.88
N ILE A 108 -10.17 -8.29 13.78
CA ILE A 108 -9.31 -8.59 12.63
C ILE A 108 -8.12 -9.49 13.02
N LYS A 109 -8.28 -10.23 14.12
CA LYS A 109 -7.24 -11.15 14.60
C LYS A 109 -6.84 -12.16 13.53
N GLY A 110 -5.54 -12.22 13.22
CA GLY A 110 -5.00 -13.13 12.21
C GLY A 110 -4.86 -12.54 10.81
N GLU A 111 -5.40 -11.33 10.58
CA GLU A 111 -5.14 -10.62 9.32
C GLU A 111 -3.68 -10.16 9.26
N LEU A 112 -3.05 -10.32 8.09
CA LEU A 112 -1.66 -9.84 7.84
C LEU A 112 -1.63 -8.40 7.36
N ILE A 113 -2.72 -7.94 6.75
CA ILE A 113 -2.93 -6.59 6.24
C ILE A 113 -3.99 -5.96 7.15
N ASP A 114 -3.57 -5.74 8.39
CA ASP A 114 -4.44 -5.33 9.48
C ASP A 114 -5.02 -3.92 9.31
N ASP A 115 -4.27 -3.00 8.73
CA ASP A 115 -4.68 -1.63 8.43
C ASP A 115 -5.86 -1.56 7.44
N CYS A 116 -5.75 -2.23 6.29
CA CYS A 116 -6.84 -2.30 5.32
C CYS A 116 -8.04 -3.09 5.85
N SER A 117 -7.79 -4.14 6.65
CA SER A 117 -8.86 -4.91 7.29
C SER A 117 -9.61 -4.07 8.32
N LEU A 118 -8.90 -3.26 9.12
CA LEU A 118 -9.51 -2.32 10.06
C LEU A 118 -10.36 -1.27 9.33
N ALA A 119 -9.82 -0.64 8.28
CA ALA A 119 -10.56 0.31 7.45
C ALA A 119 -11.83 -0.32 6.85
N SER A 120 -11.74 -1.58 6.39
CA SER A 120 -12.88 -2.33 5.87
C SER A 120 -13.95 -2.58 6.92
N ARG A 121 -13.56 -2.92 8.15
CA ARG A 121 -14.49 -3.10 9.28
C ARG A 121 -15.22 -1.80 9.63
N VAL A 122 -14.50 -0.69 9.73
CA VAL A 122 -15.08 0.65 9.97
C VAL A 122 -16.10 0.99 8.87
N LYS A 123 -15.70 0.81 7.60
CA LYS A 123 -16.56 1.14 6.46
C LYS A 123 -17.79 0.22 6.37
N SER A 124 -17.63 -1.07 6.64
CA SER A 124 -18.74 -2.03 6.66
C SER A 124 -19.73 -1.81 7.81
N ALA A 125 -19.28 -1.16 8.89
CA ALA A 125 -20.14 -0.71 9.98
C ALA A 125 -20.89 0.60 9.67
N GLY A 126 -20.77 1.14 8.43
CA GLY A 126 -21.47 2.33 7.96
C GLY A 126 -20.74 3.65 8.24
N TYR A 127 -19.50 3.62 8.73
CA TYR A 127 -18.73 4.82 9.03
C TYR A 127 -17.86 5.27 7.85
N ARG A 128 -17.62 6.57 7.75
CA ARG A 128 -16.84 7.17 6.66
C ARG A 128 -15.34 7.01 6.91
N THR A 129 -14.65 6.43 5.93
CA THR A 129 -13.20 6.26 5.92
C THR A 129 -12.55 7.20 4.91
N TRP A 130 -11.31 7.59 5.15
CA TRP A 130 -10.54 8.42 4.23
C TRP A 130 -9.06 8.01 4.25
N ILE A 131 -8.43 7.98 3.09
CA ILE A 131 -7.00 7.80 2.92
C ILE A 131 -6.43 8.86 1.99
N GLY A 132 -5.24 9.38 2.30
CA GLY A 132 -4.55 10.34 1.47
C GLY A 132 -3.03 10.27 1.58
N LEU A 133 -2.36 10.90 0.61
CA LEU A 133 -0.92 11.10 0.66
C LEU A 133 -0.57 12.26 1.58
N THR A 134 0.61 12.21 2.19
CA THR A 134 1.15 13.30 3.00
C THR A 134 2.66 13.43 2.80
N GLN A 135 3.17 14.63 2.95
CA GLN A 135 4.61 14.94 3.04
C GLN A 135 5.01 15.34 4.47
N SER A 136 4.03 15.45 5.36
CA SER A 136 4.22 15.88 6.74
C SER A 136 4.31 14.73 7.74
N VAL A 137 4.25 13.48 7.26
CA VAL A 137 4.44 12.27 8.05
C VAL A 137 5.48 11.42 7.34
N LEU A 138 6.59 11.15 8.00
CA LEU A 138 7.77 10.55 7.41
C LEU A 138 8.10 9.22 8.08
N SER A 139 8.46 8.21 7.30
CA SER A 139 9.10 7.02 7.84
C SER A 139 10.59 7.27 7.99
N VAL A 140 11.10 7.13 9.21
CA VAL A 140 12.54 7.25 9.51
C VAL A 140 13.27 5.93 9.35
N ARG A 141 12.56 4.86 8.96
CA ARG A 141 13.14 3.54 8.73
C ARG A 141 13.75 3.44 7.32
N PRO A 142 15.06 3.36 7.18
CA PRO A 142 15.69 3.16 5.89
C PRO A 142 15.60 1.69 5.45
N TYR A 143 15.50 1.47 4.15
CA TYR A 143 15.74 0.18 3.50
C TYR A 143 17.15 0.18 2.91
N ARG A 144 18.08 -0.48 3.58
CA ARG A 144 19.52 -0.36 3.26
C ARG A 144 19.88 -0.91 1.88
N ASN A 145 19.16 -1.91 1.41
CA ASN A 145 19.43 -2.60 0.16
C ASN A 145 18.13 -3.12 -0.49
N LEU A 146 18.28 -3.74 -1.67
CA LEU A 146 17.15 -4.34 -2.41
C LEU A 146 16.44 -5.43 -1.60
N LEU A 147 17.17 -6.24 -0.83
CA LEU A 147 16.59 -7.36 -0.10
C LEU A 147 15.65 -6.91 1.02
N ASP A 148 15.94 -5.79 1.66
CA ASP A 148 15.06 -5.21 2.68
C ASP A 148 13.68 -4.83 2.08
N ILE A 149 13.69 -4.21 0.88
CA ILE A 149 12.47 -3.86 0.14
C ILE A 149 11.78 -5.13 -0.39
N TRP A 150 12.58 -6.08 -0.88
CA TRP A 150 12.08 -7.38 -1.34
C TRP A 150 11.30 -8.11 -0.26
N ASP A 151 11.87 -8.22 0.93
CA ASP A 151 11.22 -8.87 2.06
C ASP A 151 9.99 -8.11 2.55
N MET A 152 10.02 -6.78 2.51
CA MET A 152 8.87 -5.93 2.85
C MET A 152 7.69 -6.21 1.90
N VAL A 153 7.92 -6.21 0.59
CA VAL A 153 6.89 -6.48 -0.42
C VAL A 153 6.43 -7.94 -0.36
N ALA A 154 7.38 -8.89 -0.35
CA ALA A 154 7.08 -10.32 -0.34
C ALA A 154 6.31 -10.78 0.90
N ARG A 155 6.36 -10.03 2.00
CA ARG A 155 5.60 -10.32 3.21
C ARG A 155 4.10 -10.35 2.97
N THR A 156 3.57 -9.45 2.13
CA THR A 156 2.13 -9.24 1.96
C THR A 156 1.62 -9.42 0.53
N ALA A 157 2.51 -9.51 -0.47
CA ALA A 157 2.10 -9.50 -1.87
C ALA A 157 1.14 -10.64 -2.24
N PHE A 158 1.39 -11.88 -1.82
CA PHE A 158 0.47 -13.00 -2.10
C PHE A 158 -0.78 -12.98 -1.22
N THR A 159 -0.70 -12.36 -0.03
CA THR A 159 -1.89 -12.09 0.81
C THR A 159 -2.84 -11.11 0.14
N GLN A 160 -2.33 -10.07 -0.55
CA GLN A 160 -3.14 -9.16 -1.36
C GLN A 160 -3.93 -9.89 -2.45
N LEU A 161 -3.37 -10.96 -2.97
CA LEU A 161 -4.02 -11.83 -3.96
C LEU A 161 -4.88 -12.93 -3.29
N ARG A 162 -5.19 -12.81 -1.99
CA ARG A 162 -6.01 -13.77 -1.23
C ARG A 162 -5.50 -15.22 -1.35
N TYR A 163 -4.19 -15.38 -1.49
CA TYR A 163 -3.52 -16.68 -1.73
C TYR A 163 -4.02 -17.42 -2.97
N SER A 164 -4.64 -16.72 -3.93
CA SER A 164 -5.23 -17.30 -5.13
C SER A 164 -4.19 -17.40 -6.24
N VAL A 165 -3.95 -18.61 -6.74
CA VAL A 165 -3.11 -18.86 -7.92
C VAL A 165 -3.69 -18.20 -9.16
N VAL A 166 -5.01 -18.20 -9.30
CA VAL A 166 -5.70 -17.56 -10.44
C VAL A 166 -5.42 -16.05 -10.44
N LEU A 167 -5.54 -15.39 -9.29
CA LEU A 167 -5.22 -13.96 -9.19
C LEU A 167 -3.72 -13.69 -9.42
N LEU A 168 -2.84 -14.59 -8.98
CA LEU A 168 -1.40 -14.47 -9.25
C LEU A 168 -1.11 -14.54 -10.75
N LEU A 169 -1.69 -15.51 -11.47
CA LEU A 169 -1.51 -15.65 -12.91
C LEU A 169 -2.12 -14.46 -13.66
N LEU A 170 -3.32 -14.02 -13.27
CA LEU A 170 -3.97 -12.86 -13.87
C LEU A 170 -3.15 -11.58 -13.67
N THR A 171 -2.67 -11.34 -12.46
CA THR A 171 -1.80 -10.20 -12.15
C THR A 171 -0.50 -10.27 -12.96
N SER A 172 0.10 -11.47 -13.08
CA SER A 172 1.29 -11.67 -13.89
C SER A 172 1.04 -11.35 -15.37
N ALA A 173 -0.06 -11.85 -15.92
CA ALA A 173 -0.45 -11.58 -17.30
C ALA A 173 -0.67 -10.08 -17.55
N ILE A 174 -1.37 -9.39 -16.64
CA ILE A 174 -1.59 -7.93 -16.73
C ILE A 174 -0.27 -7.18 -16.65
N MET A 175 0.61 -7.52 -15.71
CA MET A 175 1.90 -6.83 -15.57
C MET A 175 2.79 -7.04 -16.79
N ILE A 176 2.83 -8.25 -17.37
CA ILE A 176 3.55 -8.53 -18.60
C ILE A 176 2.95 -7.71 -19.75
N LEU A 177 1.64 -7.74 -19.90
CA LEU A 177 0.94 -7.03 -20.96
C LEU A 177 1.19 -5.51 -20.89
N VAL A 178 1.14 -4.93 -19.70
CA VAL A 178 1.25 -3.46 -19.53
C VAL A 178 2.70 -2.99 -19.60
N TYR A 179 3.65 -3.71 -19.02
CA TYR A 179 5.01 -3.22 -18.84
C TYR A 179 6.02 -3.77 -19.87
N PHE A 180 5.75 -4.95 -20.46
CA PHE A 180 6.73 -5.61 -21.35
C PHE A 180 6.26 -5.68 -22.81
N VAL A 181 5.00 -6.05 -23.05
CA VAL A 181 4.50 -6.21 -24.43
C VAL A 181 4.68 -4.94 -25.26
N PRO A 182 4.41 -3.70 -24.78
CA PRO A 182 4.65 -2.50 -25.55
C PRO A 182 6.11 -2.30 -25.95
N ILE A 183 7.06 -2.69 -25.10
CA ILE A 183 8.50 -2.59 -25.40
C ILE A 183 8.86 -3.58 -26.52
N VAL A 184 8.38 -4.81 -26.43
CA VAL A 184 8.62 -5.84 -27.46
C VAL A 184 8.04 -5.38 -28.80
N ILE A 185 6.79 -4.93 -28.83
CA ILE A 185 6.13 -4.43 -30.03
C ILE A 185 6.86 -3.21 -30.63
N LEU A 186 7.34 -2.30 -29.79
CA LEU A 186 8.09 -1.12 -30.23
C LEU A 186 9.34 -1.50 -31.03
N VAL A 187 10.02 -2.58 -30.61
CA VAL A 187 11.28 -3.03 -31.23
C VAL A 187 11.05 -3.94 -32.43
N THR A 188 10.04 -4.84 -32.36
CA THR A 188 9.85 -5.91 -33.34
C THR A 188 8.86 -5.58 -34.44
N SER A 189 7.96 -4.60 -34.23
CA SER A 189 6.87 -4.31 -35.17
C SER A 189 7.06 -2.98 -35.89
N SER A 190 6.25 -2.75 -36.94
CA SER A 190 6.19 -1.52 -37.72
C SER A 190 4.74 -1.05 -37.91
N GLY A 191 4.55 0.11 -38.52
CA GLY A 191 3.22 0.65 -38.81
C GLY A 191 2.37 0.91 -37.57
N LEU A 192 1.07 0.61 -37.63
CA LEU A 192 0.09 0.91 -36.60
C LEU A 192 0.46 0.29 -35.25
N ALA A 193 0.96 -0.94 -35.24
CA ALA A 193 1.32 -1.63 -34.00
C ALA A 193 2.41 -0.87 -33.19
N ARG A 194 3.41 -0.32 -33.90
CA ARG A 194 4.45 0.51 -33.28
C ARG A 194 3.87 1.79 -32.67
N TYR A 195 2.96 2.47 -33.36
CA TYR A 195 2.31 3.68 -32.83
C TYR A 195 1.47 3.39 -31.59
N LEU A 196 0.73 2.28 -31.58
CA LEU A 196 -0.02 1.84 -30.41
C LEU A 196 0.90 1.53 -29.22
N ALA A 197 2.05 0.89 -29.46
CA ALA A 197 3.05 0.62 -28.43
C ALA A 197 3.63 1.92 -27.84
N VAL A 198 3.95 2.92 -28.69
CA VAL A 198 4.37 4.24 -28.22
C VAL A 198 3.29 4.88 -27.35
N GLY A 199 2.03 4.85 -27.80
CA GLY A 199 0.90 5.37 -27.02
C GLY A 199 0.75 4.68 -25.65
N ALA A 200 0.90 3.35 -25.60
CA ALA A 200 0.87 2.58 -24.35
C ALA A 200 2.02 2.95 -23.39
N LEU A 201 3.25 3.09 -23.92
CA LEU A 201 4.40 3.52 -23.13
C LEU A 201 4.24 4.96 -22.61
N LEU A 202 3.74 5.88 -23.43
CA LEU A 202 3.43 7.24 -23.00
C LEU A 202 2.37 7.24 -21.89
N GLY A 203 1.28 6.47 -22.05
CA GLY A 203 0.26 6.29 -21.02
C GLY A 203 0.84 5.77 -19.70
N MET A 204 1.71 4.77 -19.76
CA MET A 204 2.42 4.23 -18.60
C MET A 204 3.25 5.31 -17.91
N LEU A 205 4.03 6.09 -18.64
CA LEU A 205 4.82 7.19 -18.09
C LEU A 205 3.92 8.24 -17.44
N LEU A 206 2.87 8.69 -18.12
CA LEU A 206 1.95 9.73 -17.67
C LEU A 206 1.22 9.34 -16.38
N THR A 207 0.85 8.08 -16.21
CA THR A 207 0.18 7.61 -14.98
C THR A 207 1.09 7.59 -13.76
N TYR A 208 2.41 7.46 -13.95
CA TYR A 208 3.38 7.44 -12.85
C TYR A 208 3.91 8.82 -12.46
N LEU A 209 3.96 9.77 -13.41
CA LEU A 209 4.47 11.13 -13.18
C LEU A 209 3.84 11.85 -11.98
N PRO A 210 2.51 11.77 -11.71
CA PRO A 210 1.92 12.42 -10.54
C PRO A 210 2.53 11.93 -9.22
N THR A 211 2.86 10.64 -9.12
CA THR A 211 3.48 10.07 -7.92
C THR A 211 4.92 10.56 -7.77
N LEU A 212 5.70 10.59 -8.85
CA LEU A 212 7.07 11.13 -8.83
C LEU A 212 7.07 12.62 -8.45
N ASN A 213 6.17 13.41 -9.04
CA ASN A 213 6.03 14.84 -8.74
C ASN A 213 5.67 15.06 -7.26
N PHE A 214 4.73 14.27 -6.71
CA PHE A 214 4.33 14.37 -5.31
C PHE A 214 5.52 14.18 -4.36
N TYR A 215 6.41 13.22 -4.66
CA TYR A 215 7.60 12.95 -3.85
C TYR A 215 8.83 13.77 -4.29
N HIS A 216 8.68 14.78 -5.14
CA HIS A 216 9.77 15.61 -5.66
C HIS A 216 10.92 14.78 -6.29
N ARG A 217 10.55 13.70 -7.01
CA ARG A 217 11.51 12.83 -7.71
C ARG A 217 11.66 13.23 -9.17
N SER A 218 12.86 13.04 -9.71
CA SER A 218 13.12 13.28 -11.13
C SER A 218 12.18 12.47 -12.01
N LYS A 219 11.59 13.10 -13.02
CA LYS A 219 10.69 12.44 -13.99
C LYS A 219 11.36 11.34 -14.79
N ILE A 220 12.71 11.34 -14.86
CA ILE A 220 13.47 10.29 -15.55
C ILE A 220 13.24 8.90 -14.95
N TRP A 221 12.89 8.83 -13.66
CA TRP A 221 12.53 7.57 -13.01
C TRP A 221 11.27 6.92 -13.60
N ALA A 222 10.46 7.65 -14.37
CA ALA A 222 9.31 7.06 -15.05
C ALA A 222 9.71 6.00 -16.07
N PHE A 223 10.87 6.17 -16.73
CA PHE A 223 11.38 5.20 -17.72
C PHE A 223 11.83 3.87 -17.09
N SER A 224 12.06 3.83 -15.79
CA SER A 224 12.39 2.59 -15.09
C SER A 224 11.18 1.74 -14.71
N LEU A 225 9.94 2.20 -14.99
CA LEU A 225 8.72 1.51 -14.57
C LEU A 225 8.61 0.07 -15.08
N PRO A 226 9.05 -0.30 -16.30
CA PRO A 226 9.09 -1.71 -16.72
C PRO A 226 10.01 -2.58 -15.85
N LEU A 227 11.22 -2.08 -15.54
CA LEU A 227 12.14 -2.77 -14.63
C LEU A 227 11.55 -2.91 -13.23
N ILE A 228 10.93 -1.84 -12.73
CA ILE A 228 10.22 -1.84 -11.45
C ILE A 228 9.11 -2.89 -11.46
N GLY A 229 8.29 -2.92 -12.52
CA GLY A 229 7.23 -3.91 -12.69
C GLY A 229 7.75 -5.34 -12.62
N LEU A 230 8.90 -5.63 -13.27
CA LEU A 230 9.54 -6.93 -13.20
C LEU A 230 9.95 -7.30 -11.77
N LEU A 231 10.58 -6.36 -11.05
CA LEU A 231 11.00 -6.59 -9.66
C LEU A 231 9.79 -6.86 -8.76
N TYR A 232 8.72 -6.08 -8.86
CA TYR A 232 7.50 -6.30 -8.06
C TYR A 232 6.81 -7.61 -8.43
N LEU A 233 6.80 -7.99 -9.70
CA LEU A 233 6.28 -9.29 -10.13
C LEU A 233 7.12 -10.44 -9.54
N ALA A 234 8.45 -10.34 -9.58
CA ALA A 234 9.34 -11.34 -8.99
C ALA A 234 9.16 -11.44 -7.46
N MET A 235 9.02 -10.30 -6.76
CA MET A 235 8.70 -10.26 -5.33
C MET A 235 7.36 -10.92 -5.02
N THR A 236 6.35 -10.74 -5.89
CA THR A 236 5.02 -11.35 -5.73
C THR A 236 5.09 -12.86 -5.90
N TRP A 237 5.79 -13.36 -6.90
CA TRP A 237 6.05 -14.79 -7.08
C TRP A 237 6.85 -15.38 -5.93
N TYR A 238 7.86 -14.66 -5.45
CA TYR A 238 8.63 -15.08 -4.27
C TYR A 238 7.77 -15.18 -3.02
N SER A 239 6.83 -14.25 -2.84
CA SER A 239 5.82 -14.29 -1.77
C SER A 239 4.96 -15.57 -1.85
N ALA A 240 4.50 -15.93 -3.05
CA ALA A 240 3.72 -17.15 -3.28
C ALA A 240 4.54 -18.42 -3.01
N LEU A 241 5.79 -18.46 -3.49
CA LEU A 241 6.71 -19.59 -3.25
C LEU A 241 6.98 -19.79 -1.74
N ARG A 242 7.16 -18.71 -0.99
CA ARG A 242 7.31 -18.78 0.49
C ARG A 242 6.07 -19.36 1.14
N TYR A 243 4.88 -18.91 0.72
CA TYR A 243 3.62 -19.42 1.24
C TYR A 243 3.46 -20.93 0.98
N TRP A 244 3.76 -21.42 -0.23
CA TRP A 244 3.70 -22.84 -0.57
C TRP A 244 4.74 -23.70 0.16
N LYS A 245 5.85 -23.08 0.57
CA LYS A 245 6.85 -23.72 1.46
C LYS A 245 6.46 -23.67 2.95
N GLY A 246 5.22 -23.29 3.29
CA GLY A 246 4.73 -23.26 4.66
C GLY A 246 5.05 -21.98 5.46
N VAL A 247 5.64 -20.97 4.83
CA VAL A 247 5.95 -19.67 5.45
C VAL A 247 4.93 -18.63 4.97
N ARG A 248 3.87 -18.42 5.74
CA ARG A 248 2.85 -17.41 5.39
C ARG A 248 3.41 -15.99 5.43
N SER A 249 4.15 -15.65 6.49
CA SER A 249 4.83 -14.36 6.65
C SER A 249 5.94 -14.48 7.71
N GLN A 250 6.95 -13.63 7.60
CA GLN A 250 7.99 -13.47 8.61
C GLN A 250 8.15 -11.99 8.97
N TRP A 251 8.12 -11.69 10.28
CA TRP A 251 8.31 -10.33 10.77
C TRP A 251 9.12 -10.33 12.07
N LYS A 252 10.26 -9.64 12.09
CA LYS A 252 11.12 -9.53 13.29
C LYS A 252 11.29 -10.88 14.01
N SER A 253 11.85 -11.89 13.38
CA SER A 253 12.05 -13.25 13.90
C SER A 253 10.76 -14.07 14.18
N ARG A 254 9.57 -13.53 14.03
CA ARG A 254 8.31 -14.26 14.13
C ARG A 254 7.90 -14.82 12.77
N VAL A 255 7.66 -16.12 12.72
CA VAL A 255 7.19 -16.82 11.51
C VAL A 255 5.70 -17.14 11.68
N TYR A 256 4.89 -16.61 10.78
CA TYR A 256 3.48 -16.97 10.65
C TYR A 256 3.38 -18.16 9.70
N LYS A 257 3.03 -19.33 10.25
CA LYS A 257 2.86 -20.54 9.44
C LYS A 257 1.57 -20.47 8.63
N SER A 258 1.59 -20.97 7.38
CA SER A 258 0.36 -21.24 6.64
C SER A 258 -0.32 -22.45 7.28
N THR A 259 -1.60 -22.31 7.60
CA THR A 259 -2.44 -23.47 7.86
C THR A 259 -2.79 -24.03 6.48
N ILE A 260 -1.96 -24.94 6.01
CA ILE A 260 -2.32 -25.74 4.82
C ILE A 260 -3.39 -26.69 5.32
N ILE A 261 -4.64 -26.42 4.95
CA ILE A 261 -5.75 -27.37 5.06
C ILE A 261 -5.72 -28.27 3.83
#